data_41213d7919658c3c0e87a457279a5b26
#
_entry.id   41213d7919658c3c0e87a457279a5b26
#
_cell.length_a   1.000
_cell.length_b   1.000
_cell.length_c   1.000
_cell.angle_alpha   90.00
_cell.angle_beta   90.00
_cell.angle_gamma   90.00
#
_symmetry.space_group_name_H-M   'P 1'
#
loop_
_entity.id
_entity.type
_entity.pdbx_description
1 polymer ?
#
loop_
_entity_poly.entity_id
_entity_poly.type
_entity_poly.pdbx_seq_one_letter_code
_entity_poly.pdbx_strand_id
1 'polypeptide(L)'
;VLSAVGAAIKKAISATPVFTVDPVKGTSSTRYGTYEYEEKPVATISCLAEGTEIYYYITDTSSTVKPDKDTWTKYEGPVSVLFDNEKGGSKYLWAATTTDDGETWLKTSKIQFVYSKKPVEDAVVIGDQAYTSFEKALAAAQDGDTLILNDDVELTDEVTMPEASISIQSGEKGPYLIKSTKPLNLNGDLTISDVSWNATTYANGYNFTAGENVTCSSTKDIYAGSASGTAQAKGEDNTCYITLSSGKFYVYGTGAAGSTMEGDVEVLAEKEAQLQFAGTKGKSELNGDFTVTVDATEGNAALSSSYGRTSSGTVSGEFTLTIKGAPKLSGTIYAVQYNS
;
A
#
# COMPACT_ATOMS: atom_id res chain seq x y z
N VAL A 1 44.19 -40.93 -4.21
CA VAL A 1 42.77 -40.67 -4.39
C VAL A 1 42.28 -39.54 -3.46
N LEU A 2 42.55 -39.62 -2.14
CA LEU A 2 42.15 -38.60 -1.17
C LEU A 2 42.80 -37.23 -1.42
N SER A 3 44.06 -37.17 -1.85
CA SER A 3 44.73 -35.90 -2.17
C SER A 3 44.15 -35.20 -3.41
N ALA A 4 43.78 -35.96 -4.44
CA ALA A 4 43.16 -35.42 -5.65
C ALA A 4 41.74 -34.89 -5.37
N VAL A 5 40.95 -35.57 -4.55
CA VAL A 5 39.63 -35.13 -4.11
C VAL A 5 39.75 -33.85 -3.25
N GLY A 6 40.72 -33.81 -2.31
CA GLY A 6 40.95 -32.62 -1.50
C GLY A 6 41.39 -31.40 -2.32
N ALA A 7 42.22 -31.57 -3.34
CA ALA A 7 42.63 -30.53 -4.26
C ALA A 7 41.45 -30.03 -5.15
N ALA A 8 40.63 -30.95 -5.63
CA ALA A 8 39.43 -30.62 -6.40
C ALA A 8 38.40 -29.83 -5.57
N ILE A 9 38.14 -30.21 -4.32
CA ILE A 9 37.26 -29.50 -3.39
C ILE A 9 37.82 -28.09 -3.09
N LYS A 10 39.12 -27.97 -2.79
CA LYS A 10 39.78 -26.69 -2.53
C LYS A 10 39.71 -25.75 -3.76
N LYS A 11 39.94 -26.29 -4.96
CA LYS A 11 39.80 -25.55 -6.22
C LYS A 11 38.35 -25.11 -6.46
N ALA A 12 37.37 -25.96 -6.19
CA ALA A 12 35.95 -25.63 -6.37
C ALA A 12 35.48 -24.52 -5.41
N ILE A 13 35.92 -24.54 -4.14
CA ILE A 13 35.60 -23.51 -3.15
C ILE A 13 36.28 -22.18 -3.50
N SER A 14 37.54 -22.22 -3.90
CA SER A 14 38.32 -21.02 -4.22
C SER A 14 37.90 -20.35 -5.53
N ALA A 15 37.21 -21.07 -6.44
CA ALA A 15 36.69 -20.52 -7.70
C ALA A 15 35.36 -19.76 -7.56
N THR A 16 34.73 -19.75 -6.40
CA THR A 16 33.47 -19.02 -6.19
C THR A 16 33.71 -17.51 -6.21
N PRO A 17 32.98 -16.73 -7.04
CA PRO A 17 33.07 -15.30 -7.02
C PRO A 17 32.63 -14.72 -5.67
N VAL A 18 33.39 -13.75 -5.15
CA VAL A 18 33.12 -13.01 -3.91
C VAL A 18 32.96 -11.54 -4.25
N PHE A 19 31.96 -10.91 -3.64
CA PHE A 19 31.64 -9.51 -3.88
C PHE A 19 32.01 -8.65 -2.67
N THR A 20 32.57 -7.48 -2.95
CA THR A 20 32.71 -6.36 -2.00
C THR A 20 31.99 -5.18 -2.57
N VAL A 21 31.15 -4.50 -1.79
CA VAL A 21 30.29 -3.40 -2.24
C VAL A 21 30.61 -2.15 -1.44
N ASP A 22 30.70 -0.99 -2.10
CA ASP A 22 30.87 0.32 -1.49
C ASP A 22 29.90 1.33 -2.12
N PRO A 23 29.11 2.09 -1.33
CA PRO A 23 28.91 1.94 0.11
C PRO A 23 28.13 0.68 0.46
N VAL A 24 28.44 0.09 1.61
CA VAL A 24 27.71 -1.08 2.13
C VAL A 24 26.38 -0.62 2.73
N LYS A 25 25.26 -1.00 2.12
CA LYS A 25 23.92 -0.83 2.70
C LYS A 25 23.22 -2.20 2.74
N GLY A 26 22.56 -2.52 3.84
CA GLY A 26 21.77 -3.74 3.98
C GLY A 26 22.27 -4.73 5.02
N THR A 27 21.56 -5.83 5.14
CA THR A 27 21.60 -6.71 6.30
C THR A 27 22.17 -8.11 6.04
N SER A 28 22.55 -8.43 4.81
CA SER A 28 23.12 -9.76 4.49
C SER A 28 24.19 -9.70 3.42
N SER A 29 25.04 -10.71 3.37
CA SER A 29 26.13 -10.83 2.39
C SER A 29 25.67 -11.05 0.93
N THR A 30 24.36 -11.22 0.71
CA THR A 30 23.79 -11.48 -0.61
C THR A 30 22.73 -10.47 -1.02
N ARG A 31 22.35 -9.54 -0.11
CA ARG A 31 21.36 -8.49 -0.36
C ARG A 31 21.83 -7.18 0.23
N TYR A 32 21.94 -6.16 -0.61
CA TYR A 32 22.33 -4.80 -0.29
C TYR A 32 21.20 -3.82 -0.58
N GLY A 33 21.04 -2.81 0.24
CA GLY A 33 20.03 -1.76 0.06
C GLY A 33 19.47 -1.28 1.39
N THR A 34 18.60 -0.22 1.43
CA THR A 34 18.05 0.42 0.21
C THR A 34 18.97 1.56 -0.22
N TYR A 35 19.36 1.58 -1.46
CA TYR A 35 20.09 2.69 -2.07
C TYR A 35 19.08 3.73 -2.57
N GLU A 36 19.43 5.02 -2.49
CA GLU A 36 18.67 6.05 -3.15
C GLU A 36 18.73 5.88 -4.68
N TYR A 37 17.71 6.36 -5.39
CA TYR A 37 17.56 6.16 -6.84
C TYR A 37 18.82 6.51 -7.65
N GLU A 38 19.52 7.59 -7.27
CA GLU A 38 20.72 8.08 -7.97
C GLU A 38 22.04 7.55 -7.40
N GLU A 39 22.01 6.80 -6.30
CA GLU A 39 23.22 6.21 -5.73
C GLU A 39 23.79 5.16 -6.68
N LYS A 40 25.11 5.12 -6.76
CA LYS A 40 25.86 4.25 -7.66
C LYS A 40 26.77 3.33 -6.83
N PRO A 41 26.26 2.30 -6.16
CA PRO A 41 27.10 1.38 -5.46
C PRO A 41 28.10 0.74 -6.44
N VAL A 42 29.32 0.58 -5.99
CA VAL A 42 30.41 -0.03 -6.74
C VAL A 42 30.68 -1.42 -6.18
N ALA A 43 30.60 -2.41 -7.03
CA ALA A 43 30.91 -3.80 -6.67
C ALA A 43 32.29 -4.19 -7.20
N THR A 44 33.15 -4.67 -6.32
CA THR A 44 34.40 -5.34 -6.67
C THR A 44 34.16 -6.85 -6.59
N ILE A 45 34.57 -7.56 -7.64
CA ILE A 45 34.40 -9.00 -7.74
C ILE A 45 35.79 -9.65 -7.67
N SER A 46 35.95 -10.64 -6.83
CA SER A 46 37.23 -11.37 -6.67
C SER A 46 37.00 -12.87 -6.67
N CYS A 47 38.07 -13.59 -6.92
CA CYS A 47 38.14 -15.06 -6.84
C CYS A 47 39.50 -15.47 -6.30
N LEU A 48 39.52 -16.50 -5.44
CA LEU A 48 40.75 -16.99 -4.83
C LEU A 48 41.50 -18.00 -5.72
N ALA A 49 40.87 -18.54 -6.76
CA ALA A 49 41.51 -19.51 -7.66
C ALA A 49 42.44 -18.79 -8.64
N GLU A 50 43.69 -19.14 -8.65
CA GLU A 50 44.65 -18.64 -9.61
C GLU A 50 44.29 -19.04 -11.05
N GLY A 51 44.58 -18.16 -12.02
CA GLY A 51 44.30 -18.39 -13.43
C GLY A 51 42.81 -18.41 -13.81
N THR A 52 41.94 -17.92 -12.93
CA THR A 52 40.52 -17.75 -13.24
C THR A 52 40.24 -16.38 -13.78
N GLU A 53 39.41 -16.32 -14.81
CA GLU A 53 38.76 -15.13 -15.32
C GLU A 53 37.36 -15.02 -14.74
N ILE A 54 36.89 -13.78 -14.57
CA ILE A 54 35.58 -13.48 -14.03
C ILE A 54 34.76 -12.79 -15.12
N TYR A 55 33.51 -13.20 -15.26
CA TYR A 55 32.50 -12.51 -16.08
C TYR A 55 31.35 -12.10 -15.19
N TYR A 56 30.68 -11.02 -15.54
CA TYR A 56 29.51 -10.53 -14.79
C TYR A 56 28.35 -10.14 -15.70
N TYR A 57 27.15 -10.13 -15.12
CA TYR A 57 25.92 -9.72 -15.77
C TYR A 57 25.01 -9.02 -14.79
N ILE A 58 24.41 -7.89 -15.21
CA ILE A 58 23.46 -7.11 -14.40
C ILE A 58 22.06 -7.26 -14.99
N THR A 59 21.06 -7.54 -14.15
CA THR A 59 19.66 -7.74 -14.58
C THR A 59 18.68 -7.30 -13.50
N ASP A 60 17.45 -7.02 -13.90
CA ASP A 60 16.31 -6.71 -13.01
C ASP A 60 15.57 -7.98 -12.55
N THR A 61 15.85 -9.13 -13.14
CA THR A 61 15.21 -10.40 -12.79
C THR A 61 15.99 -11.21 -11.76
N SER A 62 15.27 -11.76 -10.78
CA SER A 62 15.84 -12.69 -9.81
C SER A 62 16.06 -14.11 -10.38
N SER A 63 15.52 -14.40 -11.56
CA SER A 63 15.63 -15.71 -12.19
C SER A 63 17.08 -16.09 -12.46
N THR A 64 17.39 -17.38 -12.38
CA THR A 64 18.72 -17.87 -12.65
C THR A 64 19.14 -17.57 -14.08
N VAL A 65 20.23 -16.82 -14.24
CA VAL A 65 20.83 -16.53 -15.53
C VAL A 65 22.02 -17.48 -15.72
N LYS A 66 22.04 -18.20 -16.85
CA LYS A 66 23.19 -19.04 -17.21
C LYS A 66 24.30 -18.16 -17.74
N PRO A 67 25.57 -18.36 -17.30
CA PRO A 67 26.72 -17.65 -17.86
C PRO A 67 26.84 -17.93 -19.37
N ASP A 68 27.18 -16.89 -20.11
CA ASP A 68 27.36 -16.93 -21.55
C ASP A 68 28.40 -15.86 -21.93
N LYS A 69 29.48 -16.24 -22.58
CA LYS A 69 30.59 -15.33 -22.94
C LYS A 69 30.19 -14.23 -23.92
N ASP A 70 29.15 -14.45 -24.71
CA ASP A 70 28.69 -13.46 -25.71
C ASP A 70 27.75 -12.40 -25.11
N THR A 71 27.15 -12.69 -23.96
CA THR A 71 26.19 -11.80 -23.28
C THR A 71 26.71 -11.24 -21.95
N TRP A 72 27.62 -11.95 -21.30
CA TRP A 72 28.26 -11.51 -20.05
C TRP A 72 29.53 -10.71 -20.32
N THR A 73 29.77 -9.71 -19.49
CA THR A 73 30.94 -8.83 -19.61
C THR A 73 32.11 -9.42 -18.87
N LYS A 74 33.29 -9.47 -19.49
CA LYS A 74 34.54 -9.85 -18.81
C LYS A 74 34.85 -8.78 -17.74
N TYR A 75 35.18 -9.22 -16.54
CA TYR A 75 35.46 -8.34 -15.43
C TYR A 75 36.90 -7.84 -15.48
N GLU A 76 37.06 -6.52 -15.63
CA GLU A 76 38.35 -5.86 -15.69
C GLU A 76 38.60 -4.92 -14.49
N GLY A 77 37.61 -4.70 -13.66
CA GLY A 77 37.66 -3.80 -12.49
C GLY A 77 36.32 -3.51 -11.88
N PRO A 78 36.25 -2.64 -10.86
CA PRO A 78 35.03 -2.37 -10.13
C PRO A 78 33.85 -1.96 -11.03
N VAL A 79 32.68 -2.51 -10.76
CA VAL A 79 31.45 -2.35 -11.53
C VAL A 79 30.48 -1.43 -10.80
N SER A 80 30.09 -0.32 -11.43
CA SER A 80 29.00 0.55 -10.92
C SER A 80 27.66 -0.09 -11.23
N VAL A 81 26.82 -0.29 -10.20
CA VAL A 81 25.47 -0.80 -10.37
C VAL A 81 24.50 0.36 -10.39
N LEU A 82 23.96 0.64 -11.58
CA LEU A 82 23.01 1.74 -11.81
C LEU A 82 21.58 1.19 -11.78
N PHE A 83 20.71 1.94 -11.13
CA PHE A 83 19.28 1.71 -11.18
C PHE A 83 18.63 2.76 -12.07
N ASP A 84 17.99 2.32 -13.13
CA ASP A 84 17.39 3.17 -14.17
C ASP A 84 15.86 3.07 -14.23
N ASN A 85 15.26 2.33 -13.28
CA ASN A 85 13.83 2.14 -13.20
C ASN A 85 13.17 3.16 -12.26
N GLU A 86 12.30 4.00 -12.77
CA GLU A 86 11.59 5.05 -12.01
C GLU A 86 10.69 4.53 -10.89
N LYS A 87 10.33 3.25 -10.93
CA LYS A 87 9.43 2.64 -9.92
C LYS A 87 10.13 2.09 -8.68
N GLY A 88 11.43 2.21 -8.57
CA GLY A 88 12.20 1.50 -7.56
C GLY A 88 12.26 -0.01 -7.84
N GLY A 89 12.91 -0.79 -6.98
CA GLY A 89 12.95 -2.24 -7.11
C GLY A 89 14.32 -2.86 -6.81
N SER A 90 14.71 -3.86 -7.60
CA SER A 90 15.95 -4.60 -7.38
C SER A 90 16.75 -4.78 -8.65
N LYS A 91 18.08 -4.69 -8.52
CA LYS A 91 19.04 -5.16 -9.54
C LYS A 91 19.82 -6.35 -8.98
N TYR A 92 20.20 -7.26 -9.85
CA TYR A 92 20.99 -8.44 -9.51
C TYR A 92 22.28 -8.40 -10.30
N LEU A 93 23.41 -8.46 -9.59
CA LEU A 93 24.73 -8.61 -10.17
C LEU A 93 25.13 -10.10 -10.03
N TRP A 94 25.24 -10.74 -11.16
CA TRP A 94 25.74 -12.09 -11.27
C TRP A 94 27.22 -12.06 -11.61
N ALA A 95 27.99 -13.02 -11.09
CA ALA A 95 29.36 -13.26 -11.50
C ALA A 95 29.60 -14.75 -11.70
N ALA A 96 30.38 -15.07 -12.71
CA ALA A 96 30.80 -16.45 -13.00
C ALA A 96 32.30 -16.50 -13.28
N THR A 97 32.90 -17.61 -12.96
CA THR A 97 34.35 -17.87 -13.15
C THR A 97 34.59 -18.94 -14.20
N THR A 98 35.68 -18.78 -14.95
CA THR A 98 36.13 -19.67 -15.99
C THR A 98 37.66 -19.75 -16.00
N THR A 99 38.26 -20.75 -16.66
CA THR A 99 39.70 -20.86 -16.92
C THR A 99 40.04 -21.05 -18.40
N ASP A 100 39.01 -20.92 -19.26
CA ASP A 100 39.11 -21.18 -20.70
C ASP A 100 38.28 -20.16 -21.50
N ASP A 101 38.34 -18.89 -21.09
CA ASP A 101 37.68 -17.76 -21.74
C ASP A 101 36.17 -17.99 -21.96
N GLY A 102 35.50 -18.62 -20.97
CA GLY A 102 34.02 -18.78 -20.99
C GLY A 102 33.51 -20.00 -21.75
N GLU A 103 34.38 -20.90 -22.19
CA GLU A 103 33.97 -22.20 -22.77
C GLU A 103 33.41 -23.14 -21.71
N THR A 104 33.96 -23.08 -20.48
CA THR A 104 33.49 -23.87 -19.33
C THR A 104 33.38 -23.01 -18.09
N TRP A 105 32.23 -23.02 -17.47
CA TRP A 105 31.97 -22.25 -16.26
C TRP A 105 32.21 -23.06 -14.99
N LEU A 106 32.99 -22.54 -14.07
CA LEU A 106 33.35 -23.20 -12.81
C LEU A 106 32.34 -22.98 -11.71
N LYS A 107 32.06 -21.71 -11.37
CA LYS A 107 31.14 -21.28 -10.31
C LYS A 107 30.45 -20.01 -10.68
N THR A 108 29.23 -19.87 -10.16
CA THR A 108 28.40 -18.67 -10.31
C THR A 108 27.89 -18.22 -8.95
N SER A 109 27.89 -16.92 -8.72
CA SER A 109 27.33 -16.27 -7.54
C SER A 109 26.52 -15.06 -7.94
N LYS A 110 25.61 -14.60 -7.06
CA LYS A 110 24.86 -13.36 -7.26
C LYS A 110 24.69 -12.58 -5.98
N ILE A 111 24.55 -11.27 -6.11
CA ILE A 111 24.08 -10.37 -5.06
C ILE A 111 22.92 -9.54 -5.58
N GLN A 112 22.06 -9.10 -4.67
CA GLN A 112 20.91 -8.25 -4.94
C GLN A 112 21.15 -6.86 -4.37
N PHE A 113 20.85 -5.84 -5.16
CA PHE A 113 20.74 -4.43 -4.74
C PHE A 113 19.26 -4.04 -4.70
N VAL A 114 18.84 -3.32 -3.67
CA VAL A 114 17.49 -2.77 -3.55
C VAL A 114 17.59 -1.26 -3.64
N TYR A 115 16.74 -0.64 -4.46
CA TYR A 115 16.74 0.80 -4.72
C TYR A 115 15.41 1.42 -4.36
N SER A 116 15.45 2.65 -3.85
CA SER A 116 14.27 3.49 -3.68
C SER A 116 13.69 3.87 -5.04
N LYS A 117 12.41 4.21 -5.04
CA LYS A 117 11.76 4.83 -6.18
C LYS A 117 12.39 6.22 -6.42
N LYS A 118 12.49 6.63 -7.70
CA LYS A 118 12.83 8.01 -8.04
C LYS A 118 11.79 8.97 -7.45
N PRO A 119 12.19 9.97 -6.66
CA PRO A 119 11.27 10.96 -6.16
C PRO A 119 10.57 11.71 -7.30
N VAL A 120 9.28 11.94 -7.16
CA VAL A 120 8.48 12.78 -8.06
C VAL A 120 8.39 14.15 -7.40
N GLU A 121 8.84 15.21 -8.07
CA GLU A 121 8.91 16.56 -7.49
C GLU A 121 7.53 17.13 -7.16
N ASP A 122 6.53 16.77 -7.97
CA ASP A 122 5.13 17.15 -7.88
C ASP A 122 4.22 15.95 -7.57
N ALA A 123 4.67 15.04 -6.69
CA ALA A 123 3.91 13.84 -6.32
C ALA A 123 2.49 14.16 -5.82
N VAL A 124 2.34 15.28 -5.13
CA VAL A 124 1.05 15.86 -4.73
C VAL A 124 1.07 17.37 -4.96
N VAL A 125 -0.05 17.91 -5.44
CA VAL A 125 -0.23 19.35 -5.66
C VAL A 125 -1.42 19.86 -4.87
N ILE A 126 -1.27 21.02 -4.22
CA ILE A 126 -2.35 21.80 -3.58
C ILE A 126 -2.37 23.18 -4.21
N GLY A 127 -3.42 23.53 -4.96
CA GLY A 127 -3.42 24.74 -5.77
C GLY A 127 -2.26 24.78 -6.74
N ASP A 128 -1.36 25.77 -6.60
CA ASP A 128 -0.14 25.91 -7.43
C ASP A 128 1.11 25.36 -6.73
N GLN A 129 0.99 24.82 -5.52
CA GLN A 129 2.13 24.34 -4.72
C GLN A 129 2.34 22.83 -4.89
N ALA A 130 3.53 22.46 -5.32
CA ALA A 130 3.96 21.06 -5.46
C ALA A 130 4.65 20.53 -4.19
N TYR A 131 4.41 19.27 -3.89
CA TYR A 131 4.99 18.53 -2.77
C TYR A 131 5.59 17.21 -3.24
N THR A 132 6.74 16.86 -2.72
CA THR A 132 7.47 15.62 -3.07
C THR A 132 6.94 14.37 -2.37
N SER A 133 6.01 14.52 -1.43
CA SER A 133 5.34 13.37 -0.79
C SER A 133 3.95 13.76 -0.25
N PHE A 134 3.12 12.74 -0.07
CA PHE A 134 1.77 12.88 0.46
C PHE A 134 1.77 13.44 1.90
N GLU A 135 2.70 12.97 2.75
CA GLU A 135 2.82 13.42 4.14
C GLU A 135 3.15 14.92 4.24
N LYS A 136 4.01 15.42 3.32
CA LYS A 136 4.32 16.86 3.26
C LYS A 136 3.12 17.68 2.83
N ALA A 137 2.34 17.18 1.88
CA ALA A 137 1.11 17.82 1.44
C ALA A 137 0.07 17.85 2.56
N LEU A 138 -0.14 16.72 3.28
CA LEU A 138 -1.04 16.66 4.44
C LEU A 138 -0.64 17.65 5.55
N ALA A 139 0.67 17.78 5.82
CA ALA A 139 1.16 18.71 6.84
C ALA A 139 0.96 20.19 6.46
N ALA A 140 0.80 20.49 5.18
CA ALA A 140 0.58 21.84 4.67
C ALA A 140 -0.91 22.15 4.38
N ALA A 141 -1.74 21.11 4.31
CA ALA A 141 -3.15 21.22 3.92
C ALA A 141 -3.96 22.08 4.89
N GLN A 142 -4.84 22.88 4.33
CA GLN A 142 -5.78 23.76 5.03
C GLN A 142 -7.21 23.35 4.72
N ASP A 143 -8.15 23.92 5.46
CA ASP A 143 -9.58 23.65 5.28
C ASP A 143 -10.05 24.00 3.88
N GLY A 144 -10.71 23.06 3.23
CA GLY A 144 -11.19 23.18 1.84
C GLY A 144 -10.17 22.82 0.76
N ASP A 145 -8.92 22.48 1.12
CA ASP A 145 -7.89 22.13 0.13
C ASP A 145 -8.22 20.83 -0.61
N THR A 146 -7.77 20.79 -1.88
CA THR A 146 -7.77 19.59 -2.70
C THR A 146 -6.34 19.15 -2.98
N LEU A 147 -6.01 17.94 -2.55
CA LEU A 147 -4.73 17.28 -2.81
C LEU A 147 -4.84 16.51 -4.13
N ILE A 148 -4.14 16.96 -5.17
CA ILE A 148 -4.11 16.31 -6.48
C ILE A 148 -2.90 15.37 -6.51
N LEU A 149 -3.16 14.07 -6.64
CA LEU A 149 -2.11 13.05 -6.72
C LEU A 149 -1.58 12.93 -8.14
N ASN A 150 -0.28 12.98 -8.31
CA ASN A 150 0.42 12.69 -9.56
C ASN A 150 1.28 11.43 -9.47
N ASP A 151 1.20 10.71 -8.34
CA ASP A 151 1.91 9.48 -8.10
C ASP A 151 1.15 8.59 -7.10
N ASP A 152 1.48 7.29 -7.09
CA ASP A 152 0.99 6.35 -6.11
C ASP A 152 1.53 6.67 -4.71
N VAL A 153 0.67 6.54 -3.70
CA VAL A 153 0.97 6.76 -2.29
C VAL A 153 1.00 5.43 -1.55
N GLU A 154 2.15 5.05 -1.00
CA GLU A 154 2.30 3.88 -0.13
C GLU A 154 2.74 4.33 1.28
N LEU A 155 1.84 4.21 2.24
CA LEU A 155 2.05 4.58 3.64
C LEU A 155 2.33 3.33 4.47
N THR A 156 3.56 3.22 5.00
CA THR A 156 3.99 2.11 5.86
C THR A 156 3.93 2.44 7.34
N ASP A 157 4.04 3.72 7.65
CA ASP A 157 3.99 4.28 8.99
C ASP A 157 2.65 4.95 9.28
N GLU A 158 2.40 5.29 10.53
CA GLU A 158 1.22 6.04 10.93
C GLU A 158 1.33 7.48 10.40
N VAL A 159 0.26 7.94 9.74
CA VAL A 159 0.18 9.28 9.16
C VAL A 159 -0.84 10.10 9.93
N THR A 160 -0.45 11.30 10.31
CA THR A 160 -1.34 12.28 10.95
C THR A 160 -2.15 12.99 9.87
N MET A 161 -3.47 12.76 9.87
CA MET A 161 -4.39 13.53 9.03
C MET A 161 -4.54 14.97 9.58
N PRO A 162 -4.70 15.97 8.71
CA PRO A 162 -4.83 17.37 9.13
C PRO A 162 -6.12 17.62 9.91
N GLU A 163 -6.10 18.61 10.80
CA GLU A 163 -7.30 19.16 11.45
C GLU A 163 -8.04 20.10 10.48
N ALA A 164 -8.35 19.59 9.30
CA ALA A 164 -8.94 20.33 8.19
C ALA A 164 -9.80 19.40 7.34
N SER A 165 -10.87 19.92 6.77
CA SER A 165 -11.66 19.22 5.78
C SER A 165 -10.96 19.30 4.43
N ILE A 166 -10.58 18.15 3.86
CA ILE A 166 -9.82 18.10 2.62
C ILE A 166 -10.45 17.17 1.59
N SER A 167 -10.08 17.39 0.34
CA SER A 167 -10.38 16.48 -0.76
C SER A 167 -9.10 15.87 -1.30
N ILE A 168 -9.17 14.61 -1.76
CA ILE A 168 -8.06 13.92 -2.42
C ILE A 168 -8.57 13.38 -3.75
N GLN A 169 -7.86 13.70 -4.83
CA GLN A 169 -8.18 13.18 -6.17
C GLN A 169 -6.92 12.93 -6.97
N SER A 170 -7.01 12.12 -8.01
CA SER A 170 -5.90 11.92 -8.93
C SER A 170 -5.82 13.05 -9.96
N GLY A 171 -4.61 13.37 -10.39
CA GLY A 171 -4.37 14.19 -11.57
C GLY A 171 -4.70 13.44 -12.87
N GLU A 172 -4.43 14.08 -14.01
CA GLU A 172 -4.87 13.60 -15.35
C GLU A 172 -4.43 12.18 -15.73
N LYS A 173 -3.33 11.70 -15.18
CA LYS A 173 -2.78 10.36 -15.48
C LYS A 173 -3.29 9.26 -14.55
N GLY A 174 -4.14 9.61 -13.57
CA GLY A 174 -4.71 8.66 -12.63
C GLY A 174 -5.63 7.59 -13.26
N PRO A 175 -6.28 6.76 -12.44
CA PRO A 175 -6.34 6.87 -10.97
C PRO A 175 -5.07 6.38 -10.29
N TYR A 176 -4.57 7.17 -9.34
CA TYR A 176 -3.43 6.78 -8.50
C TYR A 176 -3.87 6.03 -7.27
N LEU A 177 -2.97 5.16 -6.78
CA LEU A 177 -3.21 4.32 -5.61
C LEU A 177 -2.91 5.09 -4.32
N ILE A 178 -3.81 5.02 -3.35
CA ILE A 178 -3.50 5.29 -1.94
C ILE A 178 -3.60 3.98 -1.18
N LYS A 179 -2.46 3.49 -0.70
CA LYS A 179 -2.35 2.27 0.08
C LYS A 179 -1.73 2.58 1.43
N SER A 180 -2.38 2.17 2.49
CA SER A 180 -1.84 2.28 3.85
C SER A 180 -1.82 0.93 4.55
N THR A 181 -0.71 0.63 5.23
CA THR A 181 -0.58 -0.54 6.12
C THR A 181 -1.13 -0.26 7.51
N LYS A 182 -1.26 1.01 7.87
CA LYS A 182 -1.88 1.48 9.12
C LYS A 182 -3.22 2.14 8.82
N PRO A 183 -4.19 2.07 9.73
CA PRO A 183 -5.43 2.81 9.54
C PRO A 183 -5.17 4.32 9.44
N LEU A 184 -5.94 5.01 8.61
CA LEU A 184 -5.99 6.46 8.58
C LEU A 184 -7.01 6.95 9.60
N ASN A 185 -6.57 7.83 10.50
CA ASN A 185 -7.41 8.43 11.54
C ASN A 185 -7.75 9.87 11.12
N LEU A 186 -9.01 10.16 10.79
CA LEU A 186 -9.42 11.49 10.37
C LEU A 186 -9.43 12.47 11.54
N ASN A 187 -9.04 13.72 11.26
CA ASN A 187 -9.14 14.88 12.15
C ASN A 187 -9.92 16.04 11.49
N GLY A 188 -10.53 15.80 10.34
CA GLY A 188 -11.39 16.67 9.54
C GLY A 188 -12.16 15.83 8.55
N ASP A 189 -13.12 16.43 7.86
CA ASP A 189 -13.88 15.73 6.83
C ASP A 189 -12.99 15.33 5.66
N LEU A 190 -13.22 14.16 5.09
CA LEU A 190 -12.44 13.65 3.97
C LEU A 190 -13.34 13.31 2.78
N THR A 191 -13.07 13.91 1.64
CA THR A 191 -13.62 13.51 0.35
C THR A 191 -12.54 12.88 -0.52
N ILE A 192 -12.83 11.74 -1.14
CA ILE A 192 -11.94 11.09 -2.12
C ILE A 192 -12.69 10.91 -3.44
N SER A 193 -12.01 11.11 -4.57
CA SER A 193 -12.54 10.86 -5.92
C SER A 193 -11.42 10.49 -6.89
N ASP A 194 -11.75 9.77 -7.95
CA ASP A 194 -10.81 9.39 -9.02
C ASP A 194 -9.54 8.68 -8.50
N VAL A 195 -9.62 7.93 -7.42
CA VAL A 195 -8.48 7.25 -6.77
C VAL A 195 -8.71 5.74 -6.59
N SER A 196 -7.63 4.99 -6.50
CA SER A 196 -7.65 3.61 -6.01
C SER A 196 -7.40 3.60 -4.50
N TRP A 197 -8.47 3.38 -3.71
CA TRP A 197 -8.41 3.47 -2.25
C TRP A 197 -8.15 2.11 -1.60
N ASN A 198 -7.01 1.97 -0.94
CA ASN A 198 -6.60 0.76 -0.24
C ASN A 198 -6.16 1.03 1.21
N ALA A 199 -6.96 1.80 1.94
CA ALA A 199 -6.74 2.10 3.35
C ALA A 199 -7.99 1.77 4.20
N THR A 200 -7.77 1.28 5.41
CA THR A 200 -8.78 1.25 6.47
C THR A 200 -8.86 2.65 7.06
N THR A 201 -10.06 3.17 7.31
CA THR A 201 -10.26 4.54 7.77
C THR A 201 -11.12 4.58 9.05
N TYR A 202 -10.65 5.29 10.06
CA TYR A 202 -11.43 5.71 11.22
C TYR A 202 -11.84 7.17 11.02
N ALA A 203 -13.13 7.41 10.82
CA ALA A 203 -13.64 8.76 10.61
C ALA A 203 -13.62 9.60 11.90
N ASN A 204 -13.55 8.99 13.09
CA ASN A 204 -13.51 9.67 14.36
C ASN A 204 -14.68 10.66 14.58
N GLY A 205 -15.82 10.36 13.97
CA GLY A 205 -17.01 11.21 13.97
C GLY A 205 -17.07 12.26 12.88
N TYR A 206 -15.99 12.45 12.09
CA TYR A 206 -15.98 13.32 10.91
C TYR A 206 -16.67 12.66 9.73
N ASN A 207 -17.03 13.46 8.71
CA ASN A 207 -17.65 12.95 7.50
C ASN A 207 -16.61 12.31 6.57
N PHE A 208 -17.04 11.24 5.90
CA PHE A 208 -16.24 10.59 4.85
C PHE A 208 -17.08 10.46 3.57
N THR A 209 -16.53 10.94 2.47
CA THR A 209 -17.18 10.84 1.15
C THR A 209 -16.27 10.12 0.16
N ALA A 210 -16.72 8.98 -0.37
CA ALA A 210 -16.17 8.39 -1.57
C ALA A 210 -17.00 8.80 -2.77
N GLY A 211 -16.52 9.77 -3.52
CA GLY A 211 -17.16 10.34 -4.70
C GLY A 211 -17.08 9.40 -5.92
N GLU A 212 -17.03 9.99 -7.11
CA GLU A 212 -17.00 9.23 -8.37
C GLU A 212 -15.63 8.57 -8.62
N ASN A 213 -15.65 7.46 -9.37
CA ASN A 213 -14.47 6.73 -9.86
C ASN A 213 -13.50 6.24 -8.75
N VAL A 214 -13.97 6.09 -7.52
CA VAL A 214 -13.18 5.43 -6.48
C VAL A 214 -13.20 3.93 -6.72
N THR A 215 -12.02 3.32 -6.75
CA THR A 215 -11.84 1.87 -6.88
C THR A 215 -11.18 1.28 -5.64
N CYS A 216 -11.46 0.03 -5.33
CA CYS A 216 -10.85 -0.68 -4.21
C CYS A 216 -10.41 -2.07 -4.68
N SER A 217 -9.18 -2.47 -4.39
CA SER A 217 -8.68 -3.81 -4.74
C SER A 217 -9.41 -4.94 -3.99
N SER A 218 -9.99 -4.62 -2.83
CA SER A 218 -10.85 -5.47 -1.99
C SER A 218 -11.78 -4.56 -1.20
N THR A 219 -12.77 -5.12 -0.51
CA THR A 219 -13.61 -4.34 0.43
C THR A 219 -12.74 -3.64 1.46
N LYS A 220 -12.97 -2.34 1.68
CA LYS A 220 -12.24 -1.51 2.64
C LYS A 220 -13.12 -1.12 3.81
N ASP A 221 -12.56 -1.19 5.00
CA ASP A 221 -13.28 -0.87 6.23
C ASP A 221 -13.28 0.65 6.48
N ILE A 222 -14.46 1.20 6.69
CA ILE A 222 -14.69 2.57 7.17
C ILE A 222 -15.40 2.47 8.51
N TYR A 223 -14.82 3.06 9.53
CA TYR A 223 -15.38 3.15 10.88
C TYR A 223 -15.83 4.58 11.13
N ALA A 224 -17.10 4.80 11.46
CA ALA A 224 -17.60 6.12 11.83
C ALA A 224 -16.93 6.65 13.12
N GLY A 225 -16.67 5.76 14.07
CA GLY A 225 -15.99 6.07 15.33
C GLY A 225 -14.47 5.94 15.26
N SER A 226 -13.83 5.83 16.42
CA SER A 226 -12.38 5.84 16.63
C SER A 226 -11.80 4.42 16.80
N ALA A 227 -10.48 4.33 16.68
CA ALA A 227 -9.74 3.09 16.95
C ALA A 227 -9.81 2.67 18.43
N SER A 228 -10.03 3.62 19.35
CA SER A 228 -10.19 3.36 20.79
C SER A 228 -10.88 4.53 21.46
N GLY A 229 -11.50 4.28 22.62
CA GLY A 229 -12.18 5.31 23.40
C GLY A 229 -13.50 5.78 22.77
N THR A 230 -13.84 7.04 22.96
CA THR A 230 -15.09 7.64 22.50
C THR A 230 -14.82 8.63 21.39
N ALA A 231 -15.55 8.51 20.27
CA ALA A 231 -15.65 9.50 19.22
C ALA A 231 -17.00 10.21 19.31
N GLN A 232 -17.02 11.49 19.00
CA GLN A 232 -18.22 12.32 18.90
C GLN A 232 -18.50 12.63 17.43
N ALA A 233 -19.73 12.48 16.98
CA ALA A 233 -20.14 12.93 15.65
C ALA A 233 -19.91 14.45 15.48
N LYS A 234 -19.35 14.84 14.31
CA LYS A 234 -18.85 16.20 14.04
C LYS A 234 -19.64 16.92 12.95
N GLY A 235 -20.44 16.20 12.20
CA GLY A 235 -21.28 16.78 11.15
C GLY A 235 -22.50 17.51 11.72
N GLU A 236 -23.34 17.99 10.82
CA GLU A 236 -24.57 18.70 11.21
C GLU A 236 -25.48 17.83 12.08
N ASP A 237 -26.21 18.45 12.97
CA ASP A 237 -27.15 17.80 13.89
C ASP A 237 -26.54 16.63 14.70
N ASN A 238 -25.23 16.72 15.01
CA ASN A 238 -24.49 15.68 15.72
C ASN A 238 -24.52 14.33 14.99
N THR A 239 -24.39 14.36 13.68
CA THR A 239 -24.41 13.20 12.79
C THR A 239 -23.06 13.03 12.07
N CYS A 240 -22.58 11.80 11.97
CA CYS A 240 -21.45 11.43 11.12
C CYS A 240 -21.99 10.89 9.80
N TYR A 241 -21.68 11.56 8.70
CA TYR A 241 -22.14 11.20 7.37
C TYR A 241 -21.08 10.40 6.62
N ILE A 242 -21.43 9.21 6.16
CA ILE A 242 -20.60 8.37 5.28
C ILE A 242 -21.32 8.26 3.93
N THR A 243 -20.83 8.97 2.92
CA THR A 243 -21.41 9.00 1.57
C THR A 243 -20.53 8.23 0.60
N LEU A 244 -21.11 7.29 -0.12
CA LEU A 244 -20.42 6.40 -1.05
C LEU A 244 -21.12 6.46 -2.42
N SER A 245 -20.49 7.08 -3.43
CA SER A 245 -20.99 7.09 -4.81
C SER A 245 -20.29 6.05 -5.69
N SER A 246 -19.14 5.53 -5.26
CA SER A 246 -18.41 4.45 -5.93
C SER A 246 -17.52 3.70 -4.92
N GLY A 247 -16.80 2.67 -5.39
CA GLY A 247 -15.92 1.88 -4.54
C GLY A 247 -16.63 0.73 -3.82
N LYS A 248 -15.87 0.02 -3.00
CA LYS A 248 -16.34 -1.16 -2.28
C LYS A 248 -15.96 -1.07 -0.81
N PHE A 249 -16.96 -0.87 0.05
CA PHE A 249 -16.74 -0.54 1.45
C PHE A 249 -17.54 -1.43 2.40
N TYR A 250 -16.94 -1.69 3.57
CA TYR A 250 -17.61 -2.18 4.75
C TYR A 250 -17.66 -1.06 5.77
N VAL A 251 -18.85 -0.50 6.01
CA VAL A 251 -19.05 0.62 6.93
C VAL A 251 -19.51 0.11 8.30
N TYR A 252 -18.81 0.54 9.34
CA TYR A 252 -19.19 0.30 10.73
C TYR A 252 -19.70 1.62 11.34
N GLY A 253 -20.89 1.57 11.95
CA GLY A 253 -21.47 2.71 12.67
C GLY A 253 -20.71 3.12 13.94
N THR A 254 -19.75 2.30 14.35
CA THR A 254 -18.86 2.57 15.50
C THR A 254 -17.39 2.57 15.06
N GLY A 255 -16.47 2.65 16.02
CA GLY A 255 -15.05 2.41 15.83
C GLY A 255 -14.66 0.95 16.02
N ALA A 256 -13.44 0.69 16.47
CA ALA A 256 -12.96 -0.65 16.79
C ALA A 256 -13.74 -1.29 17.95
N ALA A 257 -13.56 -2.59 18.14
CA ALA A 257 -14.21 -3.30 19.26
C ALA A 257 -13.85 -2.68 20.62
N GLY A 258 -14.88 -2.35 21.41
CA GLY A 258 -14.75 -1.70 22.70
C GLY A 258 -14.70 -0.17 22.66
N SER A 259 -14.85 0.45 21.47
CA SER A 259 -15.02 1.89 21.34
C SER A 259 -16.49 2.32 21.48
N THR A 260 -16.70 3.60 21.72
CA THR A 260 -18.02 4.24 21.75
C THR A 260 -18.09 5.32 20.68
N MET A 261 -19.22 5.40 20.00
CA MET A 261 -19.57 6.49 19.08
C MET A 261 -20.77 7.24 19.67
N GLU A 262 -20.63 8.52 19.89
CA GLU A 262 -21.67 9.41 20.37
C GLU A 262 -22.26 10.21 19.21
N GLY A 263 -23.58 10.25 19.11
CA GLY A 263 -24.33 10.88 18.02
C GLY A 263 -24.72 9.89 16.93
N ASP A 264 -25.42 10.39 15.95
CA ASP A 264 -26.03 9.59 14.88
C ASP A 264 -25.00 9.24 13.79
N VAL A 265 -25.25 8.16 13.09
CA VAL A 265 -24.47 7.77 11.92
C VAL A 265 -25.40 7.51 10.75
N GLU A 266 -25.20 8.27 9.67
CA GLU A 266 -25.92 8.11 8.42
C GLU A 266 -24.99 7.63 7.31
N VAL A 267 -25.39 6.53 6.66
CA VAL A 267 -24.68 5.95 5.53
C VAL A 267 -25.55 6.05 4.29
N LEU A 268 -25.04 6.73 3.25
CA LEU A 268 -25.63 6.76 1.92
C LEU A 268 -24.74 6.00 0.95
N ALA A 269 -25.28 4.98 0.28
CA ALA A 269 -24.65 4.31 -0.85
C ALA A 269 -25.49 4.52 -2.10
N GLU A 270 -24.91 5.11 -3.12
CA GLU A 270 -25.56 5.47 -4.37
C GLU A 270 -24.70 5.14 -5.59
N LYS A 271 -25.21 5.37 -6.78
CA LYS A 271 -24.51 5.20 -8.08
C LYS A 271 -23.88 3.82 -8.20
N GLU A 272 -22.53 3.74 -8.18
CA GLU A 272 -21.78 2.48 -8.38
C GLU A 272 -21.19 1.92 -7.07
N ALA A 273 -21.61 2.43 -5.92
CA ALA A 273 -21.11 2.00 -4.62
C ALA A 273 -21.51 0.54 -4.30
N GLN A 274 -20.57 -0.20 -3.72
CA GLN A 274 -20.80 -1.55 -3.18
C GLN A 274 -20.66 -1.50 -1.66
N LEU A 275 -21.78 -1.64 -0.95
CA LEU A 275 -21.85 -1.49 0.49
C LEU A 275 -22.00 -2.84 1.18
N GLN A 276 -21.24 -3.03 2.25
CA GLN A 276 -21.57 -3.83 3.42
C GLN A 276 -21.67 -2.90 4.62
N PHE A 277 -22.43 -3.25 5.62
CA PHE A 277 -22.45 -2.46 6.85
C PHE A 277 -22.69 -3.31 8.10
N ALA A 278 -22.26 -2.76 9.25
CA ALA A 278 -22.66 -3.18 10.58
C ALA A 278 -22.77 -1.96 11.49
N GLY A 279 -23.85 -1.81 12.21
CA GLY A 279 -23.99 -0.68 13.15
C GLY A 279 -22.94 -0.68 14.25
N THR A 280 -22.36 -1.86 14.57
CA THR A 280 -21.33 -2.00 15.60
C THR A 280 -20.20 -2.93 15.15
N LYS A 281 -19.03 -2.81 15.77
CA LYS A 281 -17.88 -3.73 15.64
C LYS A 281 -17.62 -4.45 16.95
N GLY A 282 -17.96 -5.75 17.03
CA GLY A 282 -17.81 -6.52 18.27
C GLY A 282 -18.57 -5.88 19.44
N LYS A 283 -17.90 -5.62 20.57
CA LYS A 283 -18.48 -5.04 21.78
C LYS A 283 -18.53 -3.50 21.77
N SER A 284 -18.44 -2.84 20.63
CA SER A 284 -18.53 -1.39 20.55
C SER A 284 -19.97 -0.89 20.76
N GLU A 285 -20.12 0.40 21.07
CA GLU A 285 -21.38 1.04 21.38
C GLU A 285 -21.62 2.23 20.46
N LEU A 286 -22.82 2.36 19.91
CA LEU A 286 -23.34 3.54 19.23
C LEU A 286 -24.45 4.16 20.10
N ASN A 287 -24.20 5.34 20.60
CA ASN A 287 -25.15 6.14 21.37
C ASN A 287 -25.84 7.16 20.46
N GLY A 288 -26.69 6.66 19.58
CA GLY A 288 -27.40 7.38 18.56
C GLY A 288 -28.10 6.42 17.61
N ASP A 289 -28.68 6.98 16.56
CA ASP A 289 -29.34 6.25 15.50
C ASP A 289 -28.33 5.75 14.46
N PHE A 290 -28.64 4.60 13.84
CA PHE A 290 -27.90 4.09 12.71
C PHE A 290 -28.79 3.99 11.48
N THR A 291 -28.66 4.96 10.58
CA THR A 291 -29.43 5.05 9.35
C THR A 291 -28.62 4.67 8.13
N VAL A 292 -29.12 3.76 7.31
CA VAL A 292 -28.50 3.35 6.05
C VAL A 292 -29.49 3.54 4.91
N THR A 293 -29.07 4.25 3.88
CA THR A 293 -29.82 4.39 2.63
C THR A 293 -29.00 3.79 1.49
N VAL A 294 -29.60 2.88 0.74
CA VAL A 294 -29.06 2.36 -0.53
C VAL A 294 -29.95 2.88 -1.65
N ASP A 295 -29.42 3.80 -2.45
CA ASP A 295 -30.14 4.49 -3.52
C ASP A 295 -29.60 4.08 -4.89
N ALA A 296 -30.34 3.24 -5.59
CA ALA A 296 -30.03 2.78 -6.95
C ALA A 296 -30.94 3.44 -8.00
N THR A 297 -31.49 4.62 -7.72
CA THR A 297 -32.33 5.35 -8.69
C THR A 297 -31.53 5.92 -9.85
N GLU A 298 -30.24 6.25 -9.63
CA GLU A 298 -29.33 6.84 -10.63
C GLU A 298 -28.09 5.98 -10.92
N GLY A 299 -28.14 4.66 -10.65
CA GLY A 299 -26.95 3.80 -10.85
C GLY A 299 -27.18 2.36 -10.45
N ASN A 300 -26.08 1.67 -10.14
CA ASN A 300 -26.06 0.24 -9.83
C ASN A 300 -25.60 -0.01 -8.38
N ALA A 301 -25.98 0.82 -7.44
CA ALA A 301 -25.64 0.62 -6.04
C ALA A 301 -25.94 -0.82 -5.61
N ALA A 302 -25.01 -1.42 -4.84
CA ALA A 302 -25.12 -2.80 -4.43
C ALA A 302 -24.99 -2.94 -2.92
N LEU A 303 -25.75 -3.87 -2.35
CA LEU A 303 -25.75 -4.19 -0.94
C LEU A 303 -25.48 -5.67 -0.74
N SER A 304 -24.50 -5.99 0.10
CA SER A 304 -24.13 -7.36 0.50
C SER A 304 -24.65 -7.67 1.91
N SER A 305 -24.34 -8.87 2.42
CA SER A 305 -24.71 -9.29 3.78
C SER A 305 -24.30 -8.26 4.84
N SER A 306 -25.26 -7.80 5.61
CA SER A 306 -25.10 -6.66 6.51
C SER A 306 -25.89 -6.86 7.81
N TYR A 307 -25.55 -6.05 8.84
CA TYR A 307 -26.12 -6.19 10.17
C TYR A 307 -26.48 -4.82 10.76
N GLY A 308 -27.67 -4.67 11.32
CA GLY A 308 -28.05 -3.50 12.12
C GLY A 308 -27.11 -3.34 13.34
N ARG A 309 -26.74 -4.44 13.98
CA ARG A 309 -25.67 -4.49 15.00
C ARG A 309 -25.07 -5.88 15.11
N THR A 310 -23.88 -5.99 15.71
CA THR A 310 -23.33 -7.29 16.11
C THR A 310 -24.03 -7.81 17.36
N SER A 311 -23.96 -9.13 17.61
CA SER A 311 -24.58 -9.75 18.80
C SER A 311 -24.05 -9.23 20.14
N SER A 312 -22.82 -8.71 20.17
CA SER A 312 -22.15 -8.20 21.38
C SER A 312 -22.06 -6.68 21.42
N GLY A 313 -22.49 -5.98 20.37
CA GLY A 313 -22.49 -4.52 20.32
C GLY A 313 -23.85 -3.94 20.71
N THR A 314 -23.87 -2.65 20.98
CA THR A 314 -25.08 -1.91 21.37
C THR A 314 -25.31 -0.72 20.42
N VAL A 315 -26.55 -0.55 19.95
CA VAL A 315 -27.08 0.66 19.33
C VAL A 315 -28.20 1.15 20.23
N SER A 316 -28.05 2.32 20.80
CA SER A 316 -29.03 2.86 21.77
C SER A 316 -30.26 3.48 21.09
N GLY A 317 -30.10 3.97 19.87
CA GLY A 317 -31.16 4.52 19.05
C GLY A 317 -31.79 3.48 18.11
N GLU A 318 -32.36 3.98 17.01
CA GLU A 318 -33.00 3.15 16.01
C GLU A 318 -32.03 2.70 14.91
N PHE A 319 -32.24 1.49 14.39
CA PHE A 319 -31.63 1.07 13.13
C PHE A 319 -32.64 1.20 12.00
N THR A 320 -32.35 2.04 11.02
CA THR A 320 -33.19 2.26 9.85
C THR A 320 -32.45 1.86 8.58
N LEU A 321 -33.06 1.02 7.74
CA LEU A 321 -32.58 0.73 6.39
C LEU A 321 -33.60 1.15 5.35
N THR A 322 -33.20 2.07 4.47
CA THR A 322 -33.99 2.54 3.33
C THR A 322 -33.40 2.03 2.02
N ILE A 323 -34.21 1.40 1.18
CA ILE A 323 -33.81 0.96 -0.16
C ILE A 323 -34.64 1.71 -1.19
N LYS A 324 -33.97 2.39 -2.13
CA LYS A 324 -34.57 3.11 -3.24
C LYS A 324 -34.08 2.56 -4.57
N GLY A 325 -34.98 2.54 -5.56
CA GLY A 325 -34.67 1.97 -6.86
C GLY A 325 -34.58 0.44 -6.82
N ALA A 326 -33.66 -0.13 -7.60
CA ALA A 326 -33.46 -1.58 -7.73
C ALA A 326 -32.00 -1.97 -7.50
N PRO A 327 -31.46 -1.83 -6.28
CA PRO A 327 -30.07 -2.14 -6.01
C PRO A 327 -29.79 -3.63 -6.21
N LYS A 328 -28.55 -3.95 -6.55
CA LYS A 328 -28.07 -5.33 -6.60
C LYS A 328 -27.89 -5.86 -5.18
N LEU A 329 -28.78 -6.77 -4.77
CA LEU A 329 -28.71 -7.38 -3.44
C LEU A 329 -28.00 -8.75 -3.50
N SER A 330 -27.07 -8.97 -2.57
CA SER A 330 -26.39 -10.26 -2.39
C SER A 330 -26.23 -10.59 -0.90
N GLY A 331 -26.69 -11.79 -0.52
CA GLY A 331 -26.64 -12.27 0.87
C GLY A 331 -27.85 -11.86 1.71
N THR A 332 -27.70 -11.81 3.03
CA THR A 332 -28.79 -11.61 4.00
C THR A 332 -28.53 -10.38 4.85
N ILE A 333 -29.59 -9.64 5.13
CA ILE A 333 -29.57 -8.49 6.04
C ILE A 333 -30.25 -8.89 7.34
N TYR A 334 -29.55 -8.69 8.44
CA TYR A 334 -29.99 -9.00 9.78
C TYR A 334 -30.13 -7.72 10.62
N ALA A 335 -31.17 -7.58 11.40
CA ALA A 335 -31.22 -6.53 12.42
C ALA A 335 -30.15 -6.75 13.49
N VAL A 336 -29.88 -8.01 13.85
CA VAL A 336 -28.83 -8.44 14.79
C VAL A 336 -28.09 -9.63 14.22
N GLN A 337 -26.76 -9.59 14.26
CA GLN A 337 -25.93 -10.75 13.95
C GLN A 337 -26.04 -11.78 15.07
N TYR A 338 -26.47 -12.99 14.76
CA TYR A 338 -26.40 -14.12 15.68
C TYR A 338 -25.06 -14.85 15.49
N ASN A 339 -24.33 -15.05 16.58
CA ASN A 339 -23.23 -16.01 16.57
C ASN A 339 -23.85 -17.40 16.69
N SER A 340 -23.67 -18.24 15.68
CA SER A 340 -24.02 -19.67 15.68
C SER A 340 -22.92 -20.47 16.36
#